data_66717640b8cdcbd30998ce54bd5dcafc
#
_entry.id   66717640b8cdcbd30998ce54bd5dcafc
#
_cell.length_a   1.000
_cell.length_b   1.000
_cell.length_c   1.000
_cell.angle_alpha   90.00
_cell.angle_beta   90.00
_cell.angle_gamma   90.00
#
_symmetry.space_group_name_H-M   'P 1'
#
loop_
_entity.id
_entity.type
_entity.pdbx_description
1 polymer ?
#
loop_
_entity_poly.entity_id
_entity_poly.type
_entity_poly.pdbx_seq_one_letter_code
_entity_poly.pdbx_strand_id
1 'polypeptide(L)'
;MRTLKKITAHAVILGLCFVTAAPGAVSDAKAKKPKLSAKSVTVKKGKTKTIKLSKAGKKAKVTWKTNRKKIIRLSKKKKTSCQVKGLKKGTATVSCSVKTGKKSVKLTCKVKVTEPKTADTPSILQTYKEIVPYMGAAVNYGKTNPGELRTAATLAFIKKHFNSITLENEMKPDNILGSKPKKLTVEEAKIKGYYIPEGYQEVWVPELNFAEVDGAMTSAFQNGLKMRAHTLVWHSQTPGWFFTESYEGDFIVKPEVMDQRLDYYIHNVMAHVMEKEKVLTGSPGSIVYAWDVVNEYLHRISAGSKIWDGVYGNKGSSPSYVKKAFQIAYGMLKTYGVQDQVTLFYNDYNTYFGVQETLDLVNFINQGEPARICGGIGMQSHVDVKVPTVQQYGDALEKFLASGYEIQITELDFTINFDTEGNQASYSYRDEKETLADQEKFVKSLMQTIITKQKNRDKTVNPKGITGITLWGLYDNMSWRYHCEPLLFGTYVNAPKPSFYAFIEAAKVW
;
A
#
# COMPACT_ATOMS: atom_id res chain seq x y z
N MET A 1 49.21 -37.39 8.34
CA MET A 1 49.35 -37.90 9.72
C MET A 1 47.95 -37.92 10.29
N ARG A 2 47.28 -39.10 10.30
CA ARG A 2 47.09 -40.06 11.39
C ARG A 2 46.58 -39.32 12.67
N THR A 3 45.36 -39.55 13.18
CA THR A 3 45.02 -40.79 13.89
C THR A 3 43.51 -40.99 14.00
N LEU A 4 43.09 -42.19 13.70
CA LEU A 4 41.87 -42.94 14.10
C LEU A 4 41.87 -43.22 15.61
N LYS A 5 40.70 -43.47 16.19
CA LYS A 5 40.32 -44.54 17.18
C LYS A 5 39.03 -44.14 17.87
N LYS A 6 38.03 -44.95 18.23
CA LYS A 6 37.91 -46.42 18.31
C LYS A 6 36.41 -46.77 18.38
N ILE A 7 36.08 -47.89 17.75
CA ILE A 7 34.85 -48.70 17.90
C ILE A 7 34.98 -49.54 19.16
N THR A 8 33.89 -49.74 19.91
CA THR A 8 33.76 -50.89 20.82
C THR A 8 32.40 -51.56 20.61
N ALA A 9 32.43 -52.74 20.10
CA ALA A 9 31.37 -53.74 20.06
C ALA A 9 31.34 -54.52 21.39
N HIS A 10 30.18 -54.92 21.84
CA HIS A 10 30.03 -56.02 22.81
C HIS A 10 28.96 -56.99 22.36
N ALA A 11 29.33 -58.21 22.53
CA ALA A 11 28.84 -59.42 21.89
C ALA A 11 27.58 -60.02 22.53
N VAL A 12 26.97 -60.83 21.71
CA VAL A 12 25.84 -61.77 21.87
C VAL A 12 26.15 -62.83 22.93
N ILE A 13 25.12 -63.20 23.71
CA ILE A 13 25.01 -64.56 24.33
C ILE A 13 23.61 -65.06 24.00
N LEU A 14 23.59 -66.20 23.24
CA LEU A 14 22.43 -67.07 23.04
C LEU A 14 22.19 -67.91 24.29
N GLY A 15 20.97 -67.93 24.74
CA GLY A 15 20.48 -68.94 25.66
C GLY A 15 19.19 -69.61 25.13
N LEU A 16 19.34 -70.78 24.56
CA LEU A 16 18.19 -71.62 24.23
C LEU A 16 17.59 -72.23 25.54
N CYS A 17 16.32 -72.01 25.76
CA CYS A 17 15.52 -72.84 26.63
C CYS A 17 14.24 -73.26 25.90
N PHE A 18 14.11 -74.54 25.62
CA PHE A 18 12.87 -75.18 25.21
C PHE A 18 11.93 -75.29 26.43
N VAL A 19 10.69 -74.73 26.28
CA VAL A 19 9.58 -75.09 27.14
C VAL A 19 8.34 -75.29 26.27
N THR A 20 7.74 -76.46 26.51
CA THR A 20 6.60 -77.09 25.86
C THR A 20 5.32 -76.22 25.87
N ALA A 21 4.53 -76.42 24.84
CA ALA A 21 3.24 -75.77 24.59
C ALA A 21 2.18 -76.29 25.55
N ALA A 22 1.39 -75.38 26.15
CA ALA A 22 0.04 -75.66 26.65
C ALA A 22 -0.93 -74.66 25.91
N PRO A 23 -2.11 -75.12 25.46
CA PRO A 23 -3.06 -74.24 24.78
C PRO A 23 -3.91 -73.54 25.88
N GLY A 24 -3.79 -72.22 25.91
CA GLY A 24 -4.56 -71.48 26.90
C GLY A 24 -4.73 -70.03 26.61
N ALA A 25 -5.97 -69.64 26.35
CA ALA A 25 -6.55 -68.34 26.47
C ALA A 25 -6.18 -67.29 25.34
N VAL A 26 -7.06 -67.17 24.38
CA VAL A 26 -7.26 -65.98 23.57
C VAL A 26 -7.60 -64.85 24.54
N SER A 27 -6.64 -64.02 24.90
CA SER A 27 -6.90 -62.75 25.57
C SER A 27 -7.58 -61.83 24.61
N ASP A 28 -8.84 -61.51 24.84
CA ASP A 28 -9.58 -60.45 24.20
C ASP A 28 -8.83 -59.10 24.43
N ALA A 29 -7.94 -58.75 23.50
CA ALA A 29 -7.27 -57.48 23.51
C ALA A 29 -8.37 -56.40 23.28
N LYS A 30 -8.85 -55.79 24.37
CA LYS A 30 -9.80 -54.66 24.35
C LYS A 30 -9.38 -53.68 23.31
N ALA A 31 -10.12 -53.58 22.19
CA ALA A 31 -9.86 -52.68 21.08
C ALA A 31 -9.68 -51.23 21.61
N LYS A 32 -8.47 -50.71 21.47
CA LYS A 32 -8.12 -49.37 21.97
C LYS A 32 -8.98 -48.32 21.31
N LYS A 33 -9.81 -47.58 22.10
CA LYS A 33 -10.77 -46.56 21.58
C LYS A 33 -10.07 -45.43 20.78
N PRO A 34 -10.65 -44.93 19.65
CA PRO A 34 -10.12 -43.82 18.90
C PRO A 34 -10.01 -42.56 19.75
N LYS A 35 -8.95 -41.77 19.53
CA LYS A 35 -8.66 -40.55 20.32
C LYS A 35 -8.11 -39.44 19.42
N LEU A 36 -8.57 -38.19 19.61
CA LEU A 36 -7.96 -36.99 18.98
C LEU A 36 -6.70 -36.58 19.75
N SER A 37 -5.74 -35.98 19.03
CA SER A 37 -4.49 -35.41 19.59
C SER A 37 -4.74 -34.30 20.62
N ALA A 38 -5.89 -33.64 20.55
CA ALA A 38 -6.29 -32.63 21.52
C ALA A 38 -7.83 -32.48 21.58
N LYS A 39 -8.35 -32.17 22.77
CA LYS A 39 -9.76 -31.81 23.01
C LYS A 39 -10.02 -30.34 22.63
N SER A 40 -9.00 -29.50 22.67
CA SER A 40 -9.03 -28.11 22.21
C SER A 40 -7.72 -27.70 21.56
N VAL A 41 -7.79 -26.80 20.59
CA VAL A 41 -6.63 -26.17 19.95
C VAL A 41 -6.87 -24.70 19.74
N THR A 42 -5.81 -23.90 19.88
CA THR A 42 -5.82 -22.49 19.49
C THR A 42 -5.08 -22.34 18.17
N VAL A 43 -5.68 -21.60 17.22
CA VAL A 43 -5.13 -21.33 15.89
C VAL A 43 -5.17 -19.82 15.69
N LYS A 44 -4.06 -19.19 15.31
CA LYS A 44 -4.06 -17.78 14.91
C LYS A 44 -4.80 -17.62 13.57
N LYS A 45 -5.53 -16.51 13.38
CA LYS A 45 -6.17 -16.18 12.11
C LYS A 45 -5.14 -16.26 10.97
N GLY A 46 -5.53 -16.84 9.84
CA GLY A 46 -4.65 -17.09 8.69
C GLY A 46 -3.76 -18.34 8.81
N LYS A 47 -3.41 -18.79 10.02
CA LYS A 47 -2.52 -19.96 10.23
C LYS A 47 -3.29 -21.27 10.25
N THR A 48 -2.54 -22.36 10.02
CA THR A 48 -3.08 -23.73 9.95
C THR A 48 -2.49 -24.60 11.06
N LYS A 49 -3.32 -25.45 11.66
CA LYS A 49 -2.91 -26.46 12.66
C LYS A 49 -3.49 -27.82 12.30
N THR A 50 -2.76 -28.90 12.58
CA THR A 50 -3.20 -30.26 12.30
C THR A 50 -3.75 -30.94 13.54
N ILE A 51 -4.96 -31.48 13.46
CA ILE A 51 -5.56 -32.34 14.44
C ILE A 51 -5.33 -33.78 13.98
N LYS A 52 -4.68 -34.62 14.82
CA LYS A 52 -4.41 -36.04 14.53
C LYS A 52 -5.44 -36.93 15.22
N LEU A 53 -5.79 -38.02 14.56
CA LEU A 53 -6.61 -39.12 15.10
C LEU A 53 -5.73 -40.36 15.28
N SER A 54 -5.70 -40.91 16.48
CA SER A 54 -5.00 -42.16 16.79
C SER A 54 -6.00 -43.28 17.06
N LYS A 55 -5.55 -44.53 16.93
CA LYS A 55 -6.29 -45.75 17.25
C LYS A 55 -7.60 -45.93 16.45
N ALA A 56 -7.70 -45.36 15.27
CA ALA A 56 -8.74 -45.69 14.31
C ALA A 56 -8.37 -47.06 13.66
N GLY A 57 -9.25 -48.02 13.76
CA GLY A 57 -9.03 -49.37 13.19
C GLY A 57 -8.77 -49.36 11.70
N LYS A 58 -8.01 -50.35 11.15
CA LYS A 58 -7.64 -50.38 9.72
C LYS A 58 -8.82 -50.26 8.77
N LYS A 59 -9.99 -50.84 9.12
CA LYS A 59 -11.25 -50.78 8.31
C LYS A 59 -12.18 -49.62 8.66
N ALA A 60 -11.80 -48.67 9.57
CA ALA A 60 -12.66 -47.59 9.99
C ALA A 60 -12.81 -46.50 8.87
N LYS A 61 -14.06 -46.03 8.67
CA LYS A 61 -14.39 -44.87 7.85
C LYS A 61 -14.36 -43.61 8.73
N VAL A 62 -13.57 -42.59 8.36
CA VAL A 62 -13.39 -41.39 9.17
C VAL A 62 -13.92 -40.18 8.39
N THR A 63 -14.74 -39.34 9.04
CA THR A 63 -15.31 -38.13 8.45
C THR A 63 -15.07 -36.93 9.36
N TRP A 64 -14.57 -35.83 8.79
CA TRP A 64 -14.29 -34.59 9.49
C TRP A 64 -15.29 -33.50 9.06
N LYS A 65 -15.93 -32.83 10.04
CA LYS A 65 -16.89 -31.73 9.81
C LYS A 65 -16.59 -30.60 10.80
N THR A 66 -17.04 -29.37 10.47
CA THR A 66 -17.07 -28.25 11.41
C THR A 66 -18.47 -27.67 11.48
N ASN A 67 -18.83 -27.13 12.63
CA ASN A 67 -20.10 -26.46 12.85
C ASN A 67 -20.11 -24.99 12.40
N ARG A 68 -18.93 -24.38 12.16
CA ARG A 68 -18.82 -22.96 11.79
C ARG A 68 -17.79 -22.73 10.67
N LYS A 69 -18.22 -22.90 9.42
CA LYS A 69 -17.37 -22.74 8.22
C LYS A 69 -16.82 -21.31 8.04
N LYS A 70 -17.51 -20.29 8.57
CA LYS A 70 -17.05 -18.87 8.54
C LYS A 70 -15.91 -18.58 9.53
N ILE A 71 -15.71 -19.44 10.56
CA ILE A 71 -14.65 -19.28 11.57
C ILE A 71 -13.42 -20.10 11.23
N ILE A 72 -13.62 -21.33 10.74
CA ILE A 72 -12.53 -22.24 10.37
C ILE A 72 -12.81 -22.94 9.04
N ARG A 73 -11.73 -23.24 8.29
CA ARG A 73 -11.77 -24.10 7.11
C ARG A 73 -11.02 -25.40 7.39
N LEU A 74 -11.64 -26.53 7.01
CA LEU A 74 -10.99 -27.84 7.09
C LEU A 74 -10.42 -28.23 5.74
N SER A 75 -9.15 -28.66 5.73
CA SER A 75 -8.45 -29.14 4.51
C SER A 75 -7.64 -30.41 4.84
N LYS A 76 -7.07 -31.04 3.82
CA LYS A 76 -6.26 -32.27 3.93
C LYS A 76 -6.87 -33.29 4.91
N LYS A 77 -8.16 -33.60 4.71
CA LYS A 77 -8.92 -34.54 5.54
C LYS A 77 -8.48 -35.96 5.21
N LYS A 78 -7.57 -36.50 6.04
CA LYS A 78 -7.07 -37.88 5.96
C LYS A 78 -7.73 -38.74 7.02
N LYS A 79 -7.57 -40.07 6.92
CA LYS A 79 -8.06 -41.03 7.91
C LYS A 79 -7.48 -40.76 9.32
N THR A 80 -6.25 -40.29 9.41
CA THR A 80 -5.52 -40.07 10.65
C THR A 80 -5.33 -38.61 11.03
N SER A 81 -5.78 -37.66 10.21
CA SER A 81 -5.57 -36.24 10.48
C SER A 81 -6.48 -35.33 9.65
N CYS A 82 -6.64 -34.07 10.13
CA CYS A 82 -7.29 -33.00 9.42
C CYS A 82 -6.56 -31.70 9.70
N GLN A 83 -6.37 -30.87 8.69
CA GLN A 83 -5.85 -29.50 8.85
C GLN A 83 -6.99 -28.52 9.11
N VAL A 84 -6.78 -27.59 10.04
CA VAL A 84 -7.71 -26.53 10.42
C VAL A 84 -7.04 -25.19 10.22
N LYS A 85 -7.55 -24.37 9.27
CA LYS A 85 -7.13 -22.98 9.05
C LYS A 85 -8.09 -22.05 9.79
N GLY A 86 -7.57 -21.12 10.60
CA GLY A 86 -8.36 -20.05 11.23
C GLY A 86 -8.71 -18.97 10.20
N LEU A 87 -10.01 -18.62 10.06
CA LEU A 87 -10.50 -17.61 9.11
C LEU A 87 -10.91 -16.32 9.80
N LYS A 88 -11.64 -16.42 10.93
CA LYS A 88 -12.17 -15.28 11.68
C LYS A 88 -12.06 -15.58 13.19
N LYS A 89 -11.77 -14.55 14.00
CA LYS A 89 -11.80 -14.63 15.48
C LYS A 89 -13.11 -15.25 15.97
N GLY A 90 -13.00 -16.22 16.87
CA GLY A 90 -14.16 -16.92 17.41
C GLY A 90 -13.85 -18.36 17.77
N THR A 91 -14.90 -19.10 18.11
CA THR A 91 -14.78 -20.50 18.49
C THR A 91 -15.61 -21.37 17.54
N ALA A 92 -15.03 -22.47 17.09
CA ALA A 92 -15.70 -23.50 16.29
C ALA A 92 -15.41 -24.87 16.85
N THR A 93 -16.21 -25.86 16.50
CA THR A 93 -15.98 -27.27 16.86
C THR A 93 -15.68 -28.08 15.62
N VAL A 94 -14.59 -28.83 15.65
CA VAL A 94 -14.29 -29.88 14.67
C VAL A 94 -14.83 -31.20 15.23
N SER A 95 -15.67 -31.87 14.46
CA SER A 95 -16.19 -33.20 14.76
C SER A 95 -15.49 -34.22 13.86
N CYS A 96 -15.01 -35.30 14.48
CA CYS A 96 -14.44 -36.45 13.80
C CYS A 96 -15.33 -37.68 14.12
N SER A 97 -15.99 -38.20 13.08
CA SER A 97 -16.82 -39.44 13.21
C SER A 97 -16.00 -40.63 12.70
N VAL A 98 -15.87 -41.65 13.53
CA VAL A 98 -15.13 -42.89 13.24
C VAL A 98 -16.16 -44.04 13.23
N LYS A 99 -16.45 -44.62 12.06
CA LYS A 99 -17.40 -45.72 11.87
C LYS A 99 -16.64 -47.01 11.57
N THR A 100 -16.89 -48.05 12.38
CA THR A 100 -16.31 -49.37 12.18
C THR A 100 -17.45 -50.39 12.25
N GLY A 101 -17.86 -51.00 11.13
CA GLY A 101 -19.05 -51.80 11.00
C GLY A 101 -20.30 -51.01 11.41
N LYS A 102 -21.11 -51.60 12.33
CA LYS A 102 -22.32 -50.95 12.89
C LYS A 102 -22.02 -49.92 14.00
N LYS A 103 -20.79 -49.92 14.56
CA LYS A 103 -20.41 -49.00 15.66
C LYS A 103 -19.88 -47.69 15.14
N SER A 104 -20.33 -46.53 15.72
CA SER A 104 -19.86 -45.21 15.40
C SER A 104 -19.47 -44.44 16.66
N VAL A 105 -18.30 -43.78 16.62
CA VAL A 105 -17.81 -42.93 17.72
C VAL A 105 -17.61 -41.51 17.15
N LYS A 106 -18.20 -40.52 17.83
CA LYS A 106 -18.01 -39.10 17.50
C LYS A 106 -17.07 -38.47 18.50
N LEU A 107 -15.98 -37.91 18.01
CA LEU A 107 -14.98 -37.16 18.77
C LEU A 107 -15.05 -35.69 18.40
N THR A 108 -14.79 -34.78 19.34
CA THR A 108 -14.83 -33.36 19.11
C THR A 108 -13.55 -32.67 19.59
N CYS A 109 -13.17 -31.61 18.86
CA CYS A 109 -12.10 -30.73 19.26
C CYS A 109 -12.60 -29.27 19.16
N LYS A 110 -12.54 -28.52 20.25
CA LYS A 110 -12.87 -27.10 20.28
C LYS A 110 -11.71 -26.33 19.68
N VAL A 111 -11.99 -25.50 18.68
CA VAL A 111 -10.99 -24.67 18.01
C VAL A 111 -11.27 -23.20 18.35
N LYS A 112 -10.34 -22.58 19.05
CA LYS A 112 -10.37 -21.13 19.31
C LYS A 112 -9.48 -20.45 18.27
N VAL A 113 -10.07 -19.62 17.41
CA VAL A 113 -9.32 -18.75 16.51
C VAL A 113 -9.05 -17.43 17.25
N THR A 114 -7.78 -17.12 17.41
CA THR A 114 -7.32 -15.87 17.99
C THR A 114 -6.79 -14.97 16.88
N GLU A 115 -7.06 -13.69 16.99
CA GLU A 115 -6.26 -12.70 16.29
C GLU A 115 -4.90 -12.57 17.01
N PRO A 116 -3.81 -12.20 16.31
CA PRO A 116 -2.61 -11.77 16.99
C PRO A 116 -3.02 -10.73 18.04
N LYS A 117 -2.48 -10.79 19.28
CA LYS A 117 -2.53 -9.62 20.14
C LYS A 117 -1.91 -8.49 19.31
N THR A 118 -2.60 -7.37 19.15
CA THR A 118 -1.98 -6.13 18.76
C THR A 118 -0.78 -5.96 19.67
N ALA A 119 0.42 -6.09 19.15
CA ALA A 119 1.57 -5.61 19.90
C ALA A 119 1.22 -4.17 20.25
N ASP A 120 1.41 -3.76 21.47
CA ASP A 120 1.25 -2.36 21.86
C ASP A 120 2.45 -1.61 21.26
N THR A 121 2.38 -1.42 19.94
CA THR A 121 3.40 -0.74 19.17
C THR A 121 3.32 0.75 19.49
N PRO A 122 4.47 1.44 19.62
CA PRO A 122 4.46 2.91 19.68
C PRO A 122 3.72 3.47 18.45
N SER A 123 3.16 4.65 18.60
CA SER A 123 2.50 5.35 17.49
C SER A 123 3.54 6.07 16.64
N ILE A 124 3.56 5.82 15.32
CA ILE A 124 4.38 6.58 14.38
C ILE A 124 3.99 8.06 14.47
N LEU A 125 2.70 8.37 14.41
CA LEU A 125 2.20 9.74 14.49
C LEU A 125 2.72 10.48 15.74
N GLN A 126 2.58 9.86 16.92
CA GLN A 126 3.06 10.51 18.16
C GLN A 126 4.57 10.65 18.21
N THR A 127 5.30 9.75 17.56
CA THR A 127 6.76 9.79 17.49
C THR A 127 7.25 10.92 16.58
N TYR A 128 6.55 11.19 15.49
CA TYR A 128 6.98 12.15 14.46
C TYR A 128 6.27 13.50 14.48
N LYS A 129 5.30 13.73 15.36
CA LYS A 129 4.44 14.92 15.39
C LYS A 129 5.20 16.25 15.53
N GLU A 130 6.38 16.26 16.16
CA GLU A 130 7.22 17.45 16.30
C GLU A 130 8.21 17.62 15.12
N ILE A 131 8.37 16.59 14.29
CA ILE A 131 9.31 16.55 13.17
C ILE A 131 8.62 17.01 11.88
N VAL A 132 7.44 16.45 11.61
CA VAL A 132 6.60 16.79 10.44
C VAL A 132 5.13 16.88 10.83
N PRO A 133 4.37 17.82 10.25
CA PRO A 133 2.94 17.96 10.56
C PRO A 133 2.09 16.80 10.04
N TYR A 134 2.50 16.16 8.92
CA TYR A 134 1.72 15.10 8.31
C TYR A 134 2.48 13.78 8.24
N MET A 135 1.99 12.79 8.98
CA MET A 135 2.36 11.38 8.82
C MET A 135 1.23 10.69 8.06
N GLY A 136 1.52 10.26 6.85
CA GLY A 136 0.54 9.72 5.92
C GLY A 136 0.71 8.25 5.60
N ALA A 137 -0.34 7.67 5.01
CA ALA A 137 -0.28 6.36 4.36
C ALA A 137 -1.15 6.33 3.11
N ALA A 138 -0.67 5.63 2.06
CA ALA A 138 -1.50 5.30 0.91
C ALA A 138 -2.53 4.25 1.30
N VAL A 139 -3.78 4.45 0.85
CA VAL A 139 -4.94 3.61 1.19
C VAL A 139 -5.92 3.57 0.04
N ASN A 140 -6.79 2.57 0.02
CA ASN A 140 -7.87 2.45 -0.94
C ASN A 140 -9.25 2.57 -0.26
N TYR A 141 -10.20 3.16 -0.98
CA TYR A 141 -11.61 3.11 -0.63
C TYR A 141 -12.35 1.98 -1.36
N GLY A 142 -11.96 1.66 -2.55
CA GLY A 142 -12.32 0.70 -3.60
C GLY A 142 -13.42 -0.33 -3.42
N LYS A 143 -13.86 -0.86 -4.56
CA LYS A 143 -15.02 -1.77 -4.70
C LYS A 143 -14.72 -3.26 -4.46
N THR A 144 -13.49 -3.72 -4.70
CA THR A 144 -13.17 -5.16 -4.87
C THR A 144 -12.71 -5.89 -3.62
N ASN A 145 -12.16 -5.19 -2.68
CA ASN A 145 -12.00 -5.59 -1.27
C ASN A 145 -12.56 -4.44 -0.47
N PRO A 146 -13.17 -4.67 0.71
CA PRO A 146 -13.50 -3.52 1.52
C PRO A 146 -12.19 -2.76 1.74
N GLY A 147 -12.06 -1.62 1.05
CA GLY A 147 -10.87 -0.78 1.12
C GLY A 147 -10.51 -0.47 2.57
N GLU A 148 -9.30 -0.07 2.82
CA GLU A 148 -8.79 0.18 4.16
C GLU A 148 -9.67 1.19 4.92
N LEU A 149 -10.19 2.19 4.21
CA LEU A 149 -11.08 3.23 4.76
C LEU A 149 -12.50 2.74 5.09
N ARG A 150 -12.86 1.51 4.71
CA ARG A 150 -14.18 0.90 4.97
C ARG A 150 -14.17 -0.14 6.08
N THR A 151 -13.02 -0.39 6.69
CA THR A 151 -12.85 -1.45 7.69
C THR A 151 -12.47 -0.85 9.04
N ALA A 152 -13.32 -1.00 10.05
CA ALA A 152 -13.11 -0.42 11.37
C ALA A 152 -11.74 -0.76 12.01
N ALA A 153 -11.25 -2.00 11.82
CA ALA A 153 -9.95 -2.42 12.35
C ALA A 153 -8.78 -1.70 11.67
N THR A 154 -8.89 -1.46 10.36
CA THR A 154 -7.87 -0.74 9.59
C THR A 154 -7.91 0.75 9.87
N LEU A 155 -9.11 1.33 9.99
CA LEU A 155 -9.29 2.73 10.42
C LEU A 155 -8.69 2.97 11.80
N ALA A 156 -8.89 2.06 12.77
CA ALA A 156 -8.27 2.18 14.08
C ALA A 156 -6.74 2.13 14.01
N PHE A 157 -6.17 1.34 13.10
CA PHE A 157 -4.73 1.30 12.84
C PHE A 157 -4.25 2.60 12.18
N ILE A 158 -4.94 3.08 11.14
CA ILE A 158 -4.62 4.36 10.47
C ILE A 158 -4.60 5.48 11.52
N LYS A 159 -5.64 5.65 12.29
CA LYS A 159 -5.74 6.69 13.33
C LYS A 159 -4.67 6.61 14.42
N LYS A 160 -4.13 5.42 14.70
CA LYS A 160 -3.02 5.24 15.64
C LYS A 160 -1.70 5.76 15.08
N HIS A 161 -1.46 5.55 13.79
CA HIS A 161 -0.14 5.74 13.20
C HIS A 161 -0.07 6.95 12.26
N PHE A 162 -1.21 7.44 11.75
CA PHE A 162 -1.28 8.46 10.70
C PHE A 162 -2.36 9.50 10.98
N ASN A 163 -2.14 10.73 10.51
CA ASN A 163 -3.13 11.82 10.50
C ASN A 163 -3.44 12.28 9.07
N SER A 164 -2.80 11.69 8.07
CA SER A 164 -3.01 11.97 6.66
C SER A 164 -3.14 10.68 5.85
N ILE A 165 -3.84 10.76 4.73
CA ILE A 165 -3.96 9.68 3.76
C ILE A 165 -3.74 10.20 2.33
N THR A 166 -3.30 9.30 1.45
CA THR A 166 -3.30 9.49 0.00
C THR A 166 -4.10 8.33 -0.61
N LEU A 167 -5.03 8.62 -1.52
CA LEU A 167 -5.74 7.57 -2.23
C LEU A 167 -4.81 6.95 -3.29
N GLU A 168 -4.61 5.63 -3.20
CA GLU A 168 -3.67 4.93 -4.08
C GLU A 168 -4.14 4.97 -5.55
N ASN A 169 -5.46 4.95 -5.80
CA ASN A 169 -6.01 4.89 -7.15
C ASN A 169 -7.22 5.79 -7.41
N GLU A 170 -8.07 6.05 -6.42
CA GLU A 170 -9.42 6.60 -6.64
C GLU A 170 -9.45 8.04 -7.16
N MET A 171 -8.37 8.82 -6.95
CA MET A 171 -8.22 10.19 -7.47
C MET A 171 -7.40 10.27 -8.76
N LYS A 172 -6.91 9.17 -9.30
CA LYS A 172 -6.16 9.14 -10.56
C LYS A 172 -7.10 9.34 -11.75
N PRO A 173 -6.60 9.88 -12.87
CA PRO A 173 -7.43 10.19 -14.03
C PRO A 173 -8.25 9.01 -14.56
N ASP A 174 -7.70 7.79 -14.58
CA ASP A 174 -8.41 6.61 -15.08
C ASP A 174 -9.62 6.20 -14.22
N ASN A 175 -9.59 6.48 -12.92
CA ASN A 175 -10.74 6.21 -12.05
C ASN A 175 -11.84 7.28 -12.21
N ILE A 176 -11.44 8.54 -12.36
CA ILE A 176 -12.37 9.66 -12.51
C ILE A 176 -12.98 9.70 -13.91
N LEU A 177 -12.17 9.50 -14.94
CA LEU A 177 -12.59 9.48 -16.34
C LEU A 177 -13.26 8.13 -16.73
N GLY A 178 -12.82 7.03 -16.11
CA GLY A 178 -13.27 5.67 -16.43
C GLY A 178 -12.53 5.04 -17.61
N SER A 179 -12.57 3.71 -17.69
CA SER A 179 -11.91 2.94 -18.76
C SER A 179 -12.50 3.15 -20.15
N LYS A 180 -13.75 3.63 -20.22
CA LYS A 180 -14.47 3.99 -21.44
C LYS A 180 -15.10 5.36 -21.28
N PRO A 181 -15.15 6.18 -22.35
CA PRO A 181 -15.75 7.50 -22.27
C PRO A 181 -17.25 7.39 -22.01
N LYS A 182 -17.71 8.08 -20.98
CA LYS A 182 -19.10 8.47 -20.85
C LYS A 182 -19.19 9.91 -21.27
N LYS A 183 -19.90 10.17 -22.37
CA LYS A 183 -19.95 11.50 -22.98
C LYS A 183 -21.25 12.20 -22.60
N LEU A 184 -21.12 13.48 -22.29
CA LEU A 184 -22.24 14.44 -22.21
C LEU A 184 -22.07 15.45 -23.33
N THR A 185 -23.15 15.95 -23.88
CA THR A 185 -23.09 17.17 -24.67
C THR A 185 -22.68 18.34 -23.76
N VAL A 186 -22.11 19.36 -24.33
CA VAL A 186 -21.76 20.59 -23.60
C VAL A 186 -22.97 21.15 -22.84
N GLU A 187 -24.16 21.10 -23.46
CA GLU A 187 -25.39 21.58 -22.83
C GLU A 187 -25.82 20.72 -21.65
N GLU A 188 -25.77 19.38 -21.79
CA GLU A 188 -26.05 18.46 -20.67
C GLU A 188 -25.06 18.66 -19.50
N ALA A 189 -23.78 18.88 -19.82
CA ALA A 189 -22.76 19.14 -18.83
C ALA A 189 -23.03 20.46 -18.06
N LYS A 190 -23.39 21.53 -18.75
CA LYS A 190 -23.78 22.81 -18.13
C LYS A 190 -25.01 22.64 -17.21
N ILE A 191 -26.03 21.88 -17.65
CA ILE A 191 -27.21 21.59 -16.84
C ILE A 191 -26.82 20.82 -15.56
N LYS A 192 -25.82 19.93 -15.64
CA LYS A 192 -25.27 19.20 -14.47
C LYS A 192 -24.33 20.03 -13.61
N GLY A 193 -24.05 21.29 -13.97
CA GLY A 193 -23.19 22.21 -13.22
C GLY A 193 -21.70 22.05 -13.51
N TYR A 194 -21.32 21.37 -14.58
CA TYR A 194 -19.93 21.32 -14.99
C TYR A 194 -19.47 22.68 -15.55
N TYR A 195 -18.28 23.07 -15.17
CA TYR A 195 -17.56 24.16 -15.83
C TYR A 195 -17.18 23.74 -17.25
N ILE A 196 -17.43 24.61 -18.20
CA ILE A 196 -17.00 24.49 -19.60
C ILE A 196 -16.07 25.66 -19.92
N PRO A 197 -14.83 25.39 -20.37
CA PRO A 197 -13.89 26.44 -20.75
C PRO A 197 -14.46 27.38 -21.81
N GLU A 198 -14.12 28.65 -21.73
CA GLU A 198 -14.50 29.64 -22.76
C GLU A 198 -13.96 29.21 -24.13
N GLY A 199 -14.79 29.31 -25.16
CA GLY A 199 -14.42 28.92 -26.53
C GLY A 199 -14.19 27.40 -26.70
N TYR A 200 -14.75 26.55 -25.84
CA TYR A 200 -14.64 25.10 -25.96
C TYR A 200 -15.09 24.61 -27.34
N GLN A 201 -14.22 23.89 -28.05
CA GLN A 201 -14.39 23.60 -29.46
C GLN A 201 -15.12 22.29 -29.77
N GLU A 202 -15.22 21.38 -28.80
CA GLU A 202 -15.83 20.08 -28.99
C GLU A 202 -17.31 20.07 -28.58
N VAL A 203 -18.08 19.15 -29.18
CA VAL A 203 -19.52 18.95 -28.87
C VAL A 203 -19.71 18.18 -27.57
N TRP A 204 -18.73 17.36 -27.20
CA TRP A 204 -18.78 16.43 -26.08
C TRP A 204 -17.76 16.77 -25.02
N VAL A 205 -18.10 16.43 -23.76
CA VAL A 205 -17.18 16.38 -22.62
C VAL A 205 -17.35 15.04 -21.90
N PRO A 206 -16.32 14.52 -21.20
CA PRO A 206 -16.46 13.31 -20.40
C PRO A 206 -17.29 13.58 -19.14
N GLU A 207 -18.21 12.67 -18.81
CA GLU A 207 -18.84 12.63 -17.48
C GLU A 207 -17.83 12.10 -16.45
N LEU A 208 -17.59 12.84 -15.38
CA LEU A 208 -16.61 12.50 -14.34
C LEU A 208 -17.27 11.70 -13.22
N ASN A 209 -16.55 10.69 -12.70
CA ASN A 209 -17.03 9.80 -11.64
C ASN A 209 -16.32 10.09 -10.32
N PHE A 210 -17.02 10.59 -9.34
CA PHE A 210 -16.48 10.92 -8.02
C PHE A 210 -16.95 9.99 -6.89
N ALA A 211 -17.71 8.93 -7.19
CA ALA A 211 -18.36 8.11 -6.16
C ALA A 211 -17.39 7.54 -5.11
N GLU A 212 -16.20 7.10 -5.52
CA GLU A 212 -15.19 6.56 -4.60
C GLU A 212 -14.43 7.67 -3.88
N VAL A 213 -14.14 8.77 -4.55
CA VAL A 213 -13.54 9.98 -3.96
C VAL A 213 -14.44 10.53 -2.85
N ASP A 214 -15.73 10.67 -3.12
CA ASP A 214 -16.74 11.14 -2.16
C ASP A 214 -16.82 10.27 -0.91
N GLY A 215 -16.80 8.96 -1.11
CA GLY A 215 -16.81 7.99 -0.02
C GLY A 215 -15.53 8.07 0.82
N ALA A 216 -14.37 8.21 0.19
CA ALA A 216 -13.08 8.35 0.86
C ALA A 216 -13.00 9.66 1.65
N MET A 217 -13.39 10.80 1.06
CA MET A 217 -13.43 12.10 1.73
C MET A 217 -14.37 12.08 2.94
N THR A 218 -15.55 11.47 2.81
CA THR A 218 -16.49 11.30 3.93
C THR A 218 -15.86 10.46 5.05
N SER A 219 -15.18 9.37 4.71
CA SER A 219 -14.47 8.53 5.69
C SER A 219 -13.32 9.29 6.36
N ALA A 220 -12.53 10.04 5.59
CA ALA A 220 -11.45 10.88 6.11
C ALA A 220 -11.97 11.90 7.13
N PHE A 221 -12.99 12.66 6.76
CA PHE A 221 -13.65 13.64 7.63
C PHE A 221 -14.15 13.01 8.93
N GLN A 222 -14.91 11.91 8.85
CA GLN A 222 -15.48 11.23 10.03
C GLN A 222 -14.39 10.67 10.98
N ASN A 223 -13.18 10.45 10.47
CA ASN A 223 -12.06 9.90 11.25
C ASN A 223 -10.99 10.95 11.61
N GLY A 224 -11.21 12.23 11.27
CA GLY A 224 -10.27 13.32 11.56
C GLY A 224 -8.95 13.22 10.81
N LEU A 225 -8.98 12.65 9.58
CA LEU A 225 -7.81 12.49 8.71
C LEU A 225 -7.78 13.62 7.69
N LYS A 226 -6.57 14.10 7.39
CA LYS A 226 -6.29 14.98 6.25
C LYS A 226 -6.00 14.14 5.01
N MET A 227 -6.03 14.78 3.84
CA MET A 227 -5.78 14.11 2.57
C MET A 227 -4.74 14.86 1.74
N ARG A 228 -3.86 14.10 1.11
CA ARG A 228 -3.00 14.52 0.02
C ARG A 228 -3.63 14.00 -1.26
N ALA A 229 -4.08 14.88 -2.15
CA ALA A 229 -4.77 14.51 -3.37
C ALA A 229 -3.76 14.10 -4.46
N HIS A 230 -3.93 12.93 -5.04
CA HIS A 230 -3.01 12.32 -5.99
C HIS A 230 -3.80 11.62 -7.09
N THR A 231 -3.71 12.02 -8.34
CA THR A 231 -3.02 13.12 -9.00
C THR A 231 -3.89 13.65 -10.15
N LEU A 232 -3.69 14.92 -10.57
CA LEU A 232 -4.52 15.47 -11.65
C LEU A 232 -4.00 15.07 -13.04
N VAL A 233 -2.69 15.15 -13.27
CA VAL A 233 -2.07 14.86 -14.58
C VAL A 233 -0.98 13.81 -14.42
N TRP A 234 -1.10 12.73 -15.16
CA TRP A 234 -0.10 11.68 -15.19
C TRP A 234 -0.04 11.01 -16.56
N HIS A 235 1.14 10.56 -16.96
CA HIS A 235 1.36 9.87 -18.22
C HIS A 235 0.92 8.40 -18.20
N SER A 236 0.76 7.80 -17.00
CA SER A 236 0.38 6.40 -16.84
C SER A 236 -1.14 6.26 -16.75
N GLN A 237 -1.74 6.25 -15.61
CA GLN A 237 -3.16 5.98 -15.42
C GLN A 237 -4.08 7.13 -15.92
N THR A 238 -3.89 7.55 -17.19
CA THR A 238 -4.81 8.42 -17.93
C THR A 238 -5.30 7.65 -19.16
N PRO A 239 -6.61 7.46 -19.34
CA PRO A 239 -7.12 6.63 -20.42
C PRO A 239 -6.80 7.20 -21.80
N GLY A 240 -6.35 6.35 -22.74
CA GLY A 240 -5.94 6.76 -24.08
C GLY A 240 -7.02 7.51 -24.86
N TRP A 241 -8.28 7.13 -24.68
CA TRP A 241 -9.42 7.79 -25.33
C TRP A 241 -9.54 9.29 -24.98
N PHE A 242 -8.98 9.74 -23.84
CA PHE A 242 -8.97 11.15 -23.44
C PHE A 242 -8.13 12.02 -24.37
N PHE A 243 -7.26 11.42 -25.16
CA PHE A 243 -6.35 12.10 -26.10
C PHE A 243 -6.83 12.04 -27.56
N THR A 244 -7.89 11.28 -27.86
CA THR A 244 -8.34 11.08 -29.23
C THR A 244 -9.50 11.99 -29.59
N GLU A 245 -9.64 12.29 -30.89
CA GLU A 245 -10.72 13.12 -31.42
C GLU A 245 -12.09 12.59 -31.00
N SER A 246 -12.98 13.49 -30.55
CA SER A 246 -14.33 13.18 -30.08
C SER A 246 -14.37 12.12 -28.95
N TYR A 247 -13.23 11.85 -28.28
CA TYR A 247 -13.03 10.82 -27.24
C TYR A 247 -13.19 9.37 -27.71
N GLU A 248 -13.22 9.09 -28.98
CA GLU A 248 -13.42 7.75 -29.58
C GLU A 248 -12.62 7.55 -30.87
N GLY A 249 -12.03 8.62 -31.43
CA GLY A 249 -11.30 8.57 -32.70
C GLY A 249 -9.94 7.88 -32.60
N ASP A 250 -9.36 7.60 -33.76
CA ASP A 250 -8.01 7.01 -33.87
C ASP A 250 -6.89 8.06 -33.83
N PHE A 251 -7.21 9.32 -34.09
CA PHE A 251 -6.24 10.41 -34.17
C PHE A 251 -6.16 11.17 -32.83
N ILE A 252 -4.94 11.55 -32.48
CA ILE A 252 -4.67 12.37 -31.31
C ILE A 252 -5.08 13.81 -31.60
N VAL A 253 -5.72 14.47 -30.64
CA VAL A 253 -6.15 15.86 -30.73
C VAL A 253 -4.98 16.84 -30.79
N LYS A 254 -5.22 18.02 -31.32
CA LYS A 254 -4.24 19.12 -31.33
C LYS A 254 -4.02 19.68 -29.91
N PRO A 255 -2.88 20.34 -29.66
CA PRO A 255 -2.57 20.97 -28.38
C PRO A 255 -3.66 21.91 -27.86
N GLU A 256 -4.27 22.72 -28.72
CA GLU A 256 -5.30 23.68 -28.34
C GLU A 256 -6.56 23.00 -27.79
N VAL A 257 -6.96 21.86 -28.38
CA VAL A 257 -8.09 21.05 -27.91
C VAL A 257 -7.73 20.37 -26.57
N MET A 258 -6.51 19.83 -26.47
CA MET A 258 -6.07 19.20 -25.22
C MET A 258 -5.94 20.23 -24.08
N ASP A 259 -5.54 21.45 -24.37
CA ASP A 259 -5.51 22.56 -23.42
C ASP A 259 -6.89 22.83 -22.81
N GLN A 260 -7.94 22.80 -23.64
CA GLN A 260 -9.32 22.96 -23.19
C GLN A 260 -9.82 21.72 -22.39
N ARG A 261 -9.39 20.52 -22.79
CA ARG A 261 -9.71 19.29 -22.03
C ARG A 261 -9.02 19.28 -20.66
N LEU A 262 -7.77 19.75 -20.57
CA LEU A 262 -7.08 19.93 -19.29
C LEU A 262 -7.80 20.93 -18.39
N ASP A 263 -8.20 22.06 -18.95
CA ASP A 263 -8.93 23.08 -18.20
C ASP A 263 -10.27 22.53 -17.69
N TYR A 264 -11.06 21.91 -18.58
CA TYR A 264 -12.29 21.22 -18.19
C TYR A 264 -12.07 20.22 -17.05
N TYR A 265 -11.07 19.34 -17.19
CA TYR A 265 -10.82 18.25 -16.27
C TYR A 265 -10.35 18.75 -14.90
N ILE A 266 -9.28 19.54 -14.86
CA ILE A 266 -8.67 20.04 -13.62
C ILE A 266 -9.69 20.90 -12.85
N HIS A 267 -10.36 21.81 -13.55
CA HIS A 267 -11.36 22.69 -12.96
C HIS A 267 -12.47 21.89 -12.27
N ASN A 268 -13.10 20.97 -13.00
CA ASN A 268 -14.22 20.20 -12.47
C ASN A 268 -13.82 19.23 -11.36
N VAL A 269 -12.63 18.62 -11.43
CA VAL A 269 -12.12 17.75 -10.35
C VAL A 269 -11.86 18.55 -9.08
N MET A 270 -11.17 19.68 -9.18
CA MET A 270 -10.87 20.49 -8.00
C MET A 270 -12.13 21.15 -7.44
N ALA A 271 -13.02 21.67 -8.29
CA ALA A 271 -14.29 22.23 -7.85
C ALA A 271 -15.13 21.21 -7.07
N HIS A 272 -15.26 19.97 -7.61
CA HIS A 272 -16.00 18.91 -6.94
C HIS A 272 -15.44 18.62 -5.54
N VAL A 273 -14.12 18.49 -5.40
CA VAL A 273 -13.47 18.23 -4.11
C VAL A 273 -13.67 19.39 -3.14
N MET A 274 -13.51 20.64 -3.58
CA MET A 274 -13.69 21.83 -2.75
C MET A 274 -15.14 21.98 -2.29
N GLU A 275 -16.11 21.76 -3.17
CA GLU A 275 -17.54 21.80 -2.80
C GLU A 275 -17.89 20.63 -1.86
N LYS A 276 -17.32 19.44 -2.05
CA LYS A 276 -17.50 18.32 -1.13
C LYS A 276 -16.96 18.65 0.26
N GLU A 277 -15.80 19.30 0.35
CA GLU A 277 -15.26 19.78 1.65
C GLU A 277 -16.20 20.78 2.32
N LYS A 278 -16.72 21.76 1.56
CA LYS A 278 -17.71 22.72 2.09
C LYS A 278 -18.95 22.01 2.66
N VAL A 279 -19.45 20.98 1.96
CA VAL A 279 -20.59 20.19 2.46
C VAL A 279 -20.25 19.46 3.76
N LEU A 280 -19.05 18.88 3.85
CA LEU A 280 -18.63 18.08 5.01
C LEU A 280 -18.20 18.92 6.21
N THR A 281 -17.53 20.05 5.99
CA THR A 281 -16.81 20.80 7.02
C THR A 281 -17.27 22.26 7.19
N GLY A 282 -18.02 22.78 6.22
CA GLY A 282 -18.36 24.21 6.13
C GLY A 282 -17.32 25.07 5.39
N SER A 283 -16.14 24.51 5.04
CA SER A 283 -15.05 25.27 4.41
C SER A 283 -14.25 24.42 3.41
N PRO A 284 -13.88 24.97 2.23
CA PRO A 284 -12.94 24.31 1.31
C PRO A 284 -11.54 24.29 1.93
N GLY A 285 -10.64 23.41 1.44
CA GLY A 285 -9.26 23.25 1.92
C GLY A 285 -9.14 22.69 3.34
N SER A 286 -10.25 22.19 3.91
CA SER A 286 -10.27 21.70 5.28
C SER A 286 -9.80 20.25 5.43
N ILE A 287 -9.90 19.44 4.38
CA ILE A 287 -9.50 18.03 4.35
C ILE A 287 -8.26 17.86 3.49
N VAL A 288 -8.28 18.36 2.24
CA VAL A 288 -7.17 18.29 1.29
C VAL A 288 -6.22 19.45 1.55
N TYR A 289 -4.99 19.14 1.96
CA TYR A 289 -3.95 20.14 2.25
C TYR A 289 -2.86 20.23 1.18
N ALA A 290 -2.82 19.28 0.26
CA ALA A 290 -1.82 19.19 -0.81
C ALA A 290 -2.40 18.50 -2.05
N TRP A 291 -1.96 18.94 -3.23
CA TRP A 291 -2.30 18.32 -4.51
C TRP A 291 -1.04 17.99 -5.30
N ASP A 292 -0.93 16.75 -5.78
CA ASP A 292 -0.05 16.41 -6.89
C ASP A 292 -0.70 16.84 -8.18
N VAL A 293 -0.27 17.99 -8.71
CA VAL A 293 -0.83 18.51 -9.95
C VAL A 293 -0.34 17.70 -11.14
N VAL A 294 0.97 17.44 -11.18
CA VAL A 294 1.59 16.61 -12.21
C VAL A 294 2.48 15.57 -11.58
N ASN A 295 2.31 14.33 -12.02
CA ASN A 295 3.07 13.17 -11.57
C ASN A 295 4.01 12.67 -12.68
N GLU A 296 5.30 12.47 -12.35
CA GLU A 296 6.32 11.75 -13.13
C GLU A 296 6.58 12.29 -14.54
N TYR A 297 6.49 13.59 -14.75
CA TYR A 297 6.76 14.16 -16.06
C TYR A 297 8.17 13.85 -16.56
N LEU A 298 9.19 13.94 -15.69
CA LEU A 298 10.58 13.72 -16.08
C LEU A 298 10.86 12.26 -16.46
N HIS A 299 10.09 11.32 -15.90
CA HIS A 299 10.26 9.88 -16.13
C HIS A 299 9.29 9.28 -17.16
N ARG A 300 8.43 10.07 -17.80
CA ARG A 300 7.45 9.59 -18.78
C ARG A 300 8.05 8.79 -19.95
N ILE A 301 9.24 9.17 -20.41
CA ILE A 301 9.92 8.49 -21.52
C ILE A 301 10.48 7.15 -21.08
N SER A 302 11.15 7.10 -19.93
CA SER A 302 11.69 5.86 -19.34
C SER A 302 10.59 4.86 -18.99
N ALA A 303 9.41 5.36 -18.61
CA ALA A 303 8.21 4.54 -18.41
C ALA A 303 7.56 4.06 -19.72
N GLY A 304 8.11 4.42 -20.89
CA GLY A 304 7.60 4.00 -22.20
C GLY A 304 6.34 4.74 -22.67
N SER A 305 5.86 5.72 -21.90
CA SER A 305 4.65 6.48 -22.26
C SER A 305 5.01 7.70 -23.10
N LYS A 306 4.36 7.84 -24.27
CA LYS A 306 4.57 8.97 -25.19
C LYS A 306 3.27 9.73 -25.47
N ILE A 307 2.22 9.47 -24.73
CA ILE A 307 0.88 9.98 -25.09
C ILE A 307 0.83 11.52 -25.03
N TRP A 308 1.37 12.11 -23.96
CA TRP A 308 1.47 13.56 -23.82
C TRP A 308 2.44 14.18 -24.86
N ASP A 309 3.56 13.51 -25.12
CA ASP A 309 4.51 13.95 -26.16
C ASP A 309 3.92 13.81 -27.57
N GLY A 310 2.94 12.93 -27.78
CA GLY A 310 2.17 12.83 -29.03
C GLY A 310 1.36 14.09 -29.30
N VAL A 311 0.82 14.72 -28.24
CA VAL A 311 0.07 15.98 -28.36
C VAL A 311 1.01 17.19 -28.42
N TYR A 312 1.94 17.31 -27.46
CA TYR A 312 2.71 18.56 -27.26
C TYR A 312 4.14 18.52 -27.80
N GLY A 313 4.61 17.36 -28.24
CA GLY A 313 6.02 17.12 -28.51
C GLY A 313 6.86 17.02 -27.23
N ASN A 314 8.06 16.49 -27.36
CA ASN A 314 9.01 16.46 -26.23
C ASN A 314 9.61 17.88 -26.01
N LYS A 315 9.34 18.49 -24.88
CA LYS A 315 9.77 19.85 -24.50
C LYS A 315 10.86 19.88 -23.42
N GLY A 316 11.51 18.74 -23.13
CA GLY A 316 12.53 18.70 -22.09
C GLY A 316 12.04 19.20 -20.74
N SER A 317 12.72 20.17 -20.14
CA SER A 317 12.35 20.76 -18.84
C SER A 317 11.35 21.93 -18.93
N SER A 318 10.80 22.22 -20.13
CA SER A 318 9.93 23.38 -20.36
C SER A 318 8.57 23.01 -20.99
N PRO A 319 7.80 22.06 -20.40
CA PRO A 319 6.54 21.60 -20.96
C PRO A 319 5.38 22.56 -20.69
N SER A 320 4.84 23.16 -21.75
CA SER A 320 3.74 24.13 -21.64
C SER A 320 2.50 23.60 -20.93
N TYR A 321 2.10 22.36 -21.21
CA TYR A 321 0.92 21.76 -20.60
C TYR A 321 1.08 21.51 -19.10
N VAL A 322 2.30 21.20 -18.64
CA VAL A 322 2.60 21.05 -17.21
C VAL A 322 2.42 22.39 -16.50
N LYS A 323 3.02 23.45 -17.04
CA LYS A 323 2.83 24.81 -16.51
C LYS A 323 1.36 25.21 -16.51
N LYS A 324 0.63 24.95 -17.60
CA LYS A 324 -0.80 25.22 -17.72
C LYS A 324 -1.63 24.47 -16.66
N ALA A 325 -1.32 23.20 -16.40
CA ALA A 325 -2.00 22.46 -15.35
C ALA A 325 -1.84 23.12 -13.96
N PHE A 326 -0.65 23.63 -13.64
CA PHE A 326 -0.41 24.38 -12.40
C PHE A 326 -1.13 25.73 -12.39
N GLN A 327 -1.18 26.45 -13.52
CA GLN A 327 -1.91 27.71 -13.63
C GLN A 327 -3.40 27.53 -13.35
N ILE A 328 -4.03 26.50 -13.96
CA ILE A 328 -5.43 26.16 -13.73
C ILE A 328 -5.65 25.78 -12.26
N ALA A 329 -4.84 24.86 -11.73
CA ALA A 329 -4.96 24.40 -10.36
C ALA A 329 -4.80 25.56 -9.35
N TYR A 330 -3.83 26.44 -9.55
CA TYR A 330 -3.63 27.61 -8.70
C TYR A 330 -4.78 28.62 -8.82
N GLY A 331 -5.31 28.81 -10.03
CA GLY A 331 -6.52 29.59 -10.27
C GLY A 331 -7.70 29.08 -9.45
N MET A 332 -7.87 27.76 -9.37
CA MET A 332 -8.90 27.13 -8.54
C MET A 332 -8.69 27.40 -7.06
N LEU A 333 -7.46 27.27 -6.54
CA LEU A 333 -7.18 27.62 -5.15
C LEU A 333 -7.52 29.08 -4.84
N LYS A 334 -7.22 29.99 -5.75
CA LYS A 334 -7.60 31.41 -5.60
C LYS A 334 -9.11 31.63 -5.63
N THR A 335 -9.83 30.97 -6.53
CA THR A 335 -11.31 31.05 -6.61
C THR A 335 -11.97 30.63 -5.30
N TYR A 336 -11.42 29.62 -4.64
CA TYR A 336 -11.91 29.15 -3.33
C TYR A 336 -11.26 29.84 -2.11
N GLY A 337 -10.29 30.73 -2.31
CA GLY A 337 -9.61 31.46 -1.24
C GLY A 337 -8.71 30.58 -0.35
N VAL A 338 -8.17 29.50 -0.89
CA VAL A 338 -7.39 28.49 -0.12
C VAL A 338 -5.92 28.36 -0.57
N GLN A 339 -5.43 29.29 -1.39
CA GLN A 339 -4.07 29.26 -1.93
C GLN A 339 -2.96 29.31 -0.86
N ASP A 340 -3.28 29.79 0.34
CA ASP A 340 -2.36 29.84 1.48
C ASP A 340 -2.45 28.59 2.38
N GLN A 341 -3.46 27.74 2.16
CA GLN A 341 -3.74 26.54 2.96
C GLN A 341 -3.38 25.26 2.23
N VAL A 342 -3.47 25.26 0.90
CA VAL A 342 -3.26 24.09 0.04
C VAL A 342 -2.05 24.31 -0.83
N THR A 343 -1.07 23.42 -0.75
CA THR A 343 0.15 23.51 -1.57
C THR A 343 0.03 22.59 -2.78
N LEU A 344 0.42 23.11 -3.94
CA LEU A 344 0.50 22.37 -5.21
C LEU A 344 1.91 21.80 -5.40
N PHE A 345 2.01 20.52 -5.71
CA PHE A 345 3.24 19.77 -5.84
C PHE A 345 3.47 19.25 -7.25
N TYR A 346 4.72 19.27 -7.68
CA TYR A 346 5.25 18.34 -8.65
C TYR A 346 5.73 17.09 -7.92
N ASN A 347 5.28 15.89 -8.32
CA ASN A 347 5.61 14.63 -7.65
C ASN A 347 6.33 13.68 -8.63
N ASP A 348 7.47 13.10 -8.20
CA ASP A 348 8.20 12.18 -9.07
C ASP A 348 9.03 11.17 -8.25
N TYR A 349 9.38 10.04 -8.89
CA TYR A 349 10.29 9.05 -8.32
C TYR A 349 11.75 9.34 -8.71
N ASN A 350 12.69 8.70 -8.03
CA ASN A 350 14.13 8.83 -8.30
C ASN A 350 14.65 10.28 -8.36
N THR A 351 13.95 11.24 -7.77
CA THR A 351 14.33 12.66 -7.72
C THR A 351 15.73 12.89 -7.14
N TYR A 352 16.22 11.94 -6.34
CA TYR A 352 17.58 11.95 -5.78
C TYR A 352 18.67 11.74 -6.83
N PHE A 353 18.34 11.28 -8.03
CA PHE A 353 19.26 11.19 -9.17
C PHE A 353 19.10 12.38 -10.15
N GLY A 354 17.91 12.99 -10.19
CA GLY A 354 17.56 14.10 -11.10
C GLY A 354 17.26 15.41 -10.36
N VAL A 355 18.12 15.81 -9.42
CA VAL A 355 17.87 17.01 -8.59
C VAL A 355 17.79 18.26 -9.43
N GLN A 356 18.75 18.48 -10.36
CA GLN A 356 18.78 19.69 -11.17
C GLN A 356 17.61 19.74 -12.14
N GLU A 357 17.30 18.63 -12.80
CA GLU A 357 16.16 18.52 -13.72
C GLU A 357 14.83 18.80 -13.02
N THR A 358 14.69 18.30 -11.77
CA THR A 358 13.51 18.59 -10.95
C THR A 358 13.41 20.07 -10.61
N LEU A 359 14.53 20.70 -10.21
CA LEU A 359 14.58 22.14 -9.89
C LEU A 359 14.32 22.99 -11.13
N ASP A 360 14.89 22.63 -12.26
CA ASP A 360 14.68 23.35 -13.54
C ASP A 360 13.20 23.32 -13.93
N LEU A 361 12.56 22.17 -13.80
CA LEU A 361 11.13 22.02 -14.09
C LEU A 361 10.25 22.88 -13.17
N VAL A 362 10.43 22.80 -11.85
CA VAL A 362 9.59 23.57 -10.93
C VAL A 362 9.87 25.07 -11.01
N ASN A 363 11.08 25.47 -11.35
CA ASN A 363 11.42 26.86 -11.62
C ASN A 363 10.75 27.33 -12.94
N PHE A 364 10.75 26.52 -14.00
CA PHE A 364 10.03 26.82 -15.24
C PHE A 364 8.52 27.01 -15.00
N ILE A 365 7.90 26.14 -14.18
CA ILE A 365 6.49 26.25 -13.84
C ILE A 365 6.19 27.62 -13.20
N ASN A 366 7.07 28.10 -12.34
CA ASN A 366 6.90 29.36 -11.60
C ASN A 366 7.39 30.60 -12.37
N GLN A 367 8.12 30.42 -13.49
CA GLN A 367 8.70 31.54 -14.23
C GLN A 367 7.63 32.47 -14.82
N GLY A 368 7.70 33.76 -14.51
CA GLY A 368 6.76 34.77 -15.01
C GLY A 368 5.38 34.76 -14.35
N GLU A 369 5.17 33.91 -13.34
CA GLU A 369 3.93 33.89 -12.55
C GLU A 369 3.96 34.94 -11.44
N PRO A 370 2.81 35.55 -11.11
CA PRO A 370 2.74 36.58 -10.06
C PRO A 370 2.91 36.01 -8.65
N ALA A 371 2.83 34.69 -8.50
CA ALA A 371 3.03 33.95 -7.27
C ALA A 371 3.67 32.59 -7.57
N ARG A 372 4.16 31.90 -6.53
CA ARG A 372 4.68 30.53 -6.65
C ARG A 372 3.52 29.55 -6.81
N ILE A 373 3.16 29.21 -8.07
CA ILE A 373 2.06 28.32 -8.40
C ILE A 373 2.41 26.83 -8.21
N CYS A 374 3.68 26.44 -8.30
CA CYS A 374 4.20 25.18 -7.82
C CYS A 374 4.93 25.46 -6.50
N GLY A 375 4.31 25.14 -5.37
CA GLY A 375 4.83 25.44 -4.03
C GLY A 375 5.71 24.36 -3.46
N GLY A 376 5.63 23.13 -3.97
CA GLY A 376 6.31 21.99 -3.37
C GLY A 376 6.86 20.96 -4.36
N ILE A 377 7.83 20.20 -3.87
CA ILE A 377 8.42 19.04 -4.55
C ILE A 377 8.05 17.78 -3.75
N GLY A 378 7.36 16.85 -4.40
CA GLY A 378 7.07 15.52 -3.89
C GLY A 378 8.16 14.54 -4.31
N MET A 379 8.85 13.99 -3.32
CA MET A 379 9.78 12.89 -3.51
C MET A 379 9.04 11.58 -3.25
N GLN A 380 8.70 10.80 -4.27
CA GLN A 380 7.98 9.53 -4.08
C GLN A 380 8.75 8.61 -3.12
N SER A 381 10.06 8.50 -3.32
CA SER A 381 10.93 7.73 -2.43
C SER A 381 10.59 6.24 -2.36
N HIS A 382 10.29 5.65 -3.51
CA HIS A 382 10.27 4.21 -3.69
C HIS A 382 11.72 3.70 -3.69
N VAL A 383 12.27 3.42 -2.50
CA VAL A 383 13.68 3.07 -2.36
C VAL A 383 13.88 1.57 -2.13
N ASP A 384 15.05 1.09 -2.55
CA ASP A 384 15.56 -0.22 -2.20
C ASP A 384 16.71 -0.08 -1.18
N VAL A 385 16.97 -1.09 -0.37
CA VAL A 385 18.02 -1.02 0.66
C VAL A 385 19.44 -0.81 0.10
N LYS A 386 19.61 -0.96 -1.23
CA LYS A 386 20.87 -0.71 -1.93
C LYS A 386 20.86 0.57 -2.77
N VAL A 387 19.67 1.05 -3.15
CA VAL A 387 19.53 2.17 -4.10
C VAL A 387 18.34 3.07 -3.71
N PRO A 388 18.56 4.38 -3.54
CA PRO A 388 19.84 5.09 -3.51
C PRO A 388 20.64 4.74 -2.24
N THR A 389 21.92 5.12 -2.21
CA THR A 389 22.64 5.16 -0.94
C THR A 389 22.04 6.24 -0.04
N VAL A 390 22.17 6.07 1.29
CA VAL A 390 21.70 7.06 2.26
C VAL A 390 22.35 8.43 2.04
N GLN A 391 23.62 8.45 1.61
CA GLN A 391 24.33 9.69 1.29
C GLN A 391 23.73 10.39 0.06
N GLN A 392 23.52 9.66 -1.05
CA GLN A 392 22.89 10.23 -2.28
C GLN A 392 21.52 10.83 -1.97
N TYR A 393 20.70 10.11 -1.20
CA TYR A 393 19.39 10.62 -0.79
C TYR A 393 19.51 11.88 0.07
N GLY A 394 20.43 11.89 1.04
CA GLY A 394 20.68 13.01 1.94
C GLY A 394 21.17 14.25 1.22
N ASP A 395 22.08 14.10 0.24
CA ASP A 395 22.63 15.21 -0.55
C ASP A 395 21.55 15.83 -1.47
N ALA A 396 20.70 15.00 -2.06
CA ALA A 396 19.58 15.46 -2.86
C ALA A 396 18.56 16.23 -1.99
N LEU A 397 18.19 15.67 -0.85
CA LEU A 397 17.25 16.31 0.08
C LEU A 397 17.78 17.67 0.58
N GLU A 398 19.09 17.79 0.86
CA GLU A 398 19.70 19.06 1.24
C GLU A 398 19.56 20.13 0.17
N LYS A 399 19.80 19.78 -1.10
CA LYS A 399 19.62 20.69 -2.24
C LYS A 399 18.16 21.12 -2.40
N PHE A 400 17.21 20.20 -2.27
CA PHE A 400 15.79 20.54 -2.29
C PHE A 400 15.38 21.43 -1.11
N LEU A 401 15.87 21.17 0.08
CA LEU A 401 15.63 22.06 1.22
C LEU A 401 16.23 23.46 1.02
N ALA A 402 17.42 23.55 0.42
CA ALA A 402 18.07 24.83 0.10
C ALA A 402 17.35 25.63 -1.02
N SER A 403 16.51 25.00 -1.82
CA SER A 403 15.74 25.66 -2.90
C SER A 403 14.55 26.49 -2.40
N GLY A 404 14.16 26.34 -1.13
CA GLY A 404 13.01 27.02 -0.53
C GLY A 404 11.64 26.47 -0.93
N TYR A 405 11.57 25.35 -1.67
CA TYR A 405 10.31 24.64 -1.91
C TYR A 405 9.89 23.82 -0.70
N GLU A 406 8.59 23.72 -0.47
CA GLU A 406 8.04 22.76 0.49
C GLU A 406 8.34 21.32 0.01
N ILE A 407 8.84 20.47 0.88
CA ILE A 407 9.19 19.10 0.53
C ILE A 407 8.22 18.13 1.20
N GLN A 408 7.74 17.15 0.43
CA GLN A 408 7.06 15.99 0.99
C GLN A 408 7.68 14.70 0.48
N ILE A 409 7.85 13.73 1.36
CA ILE A 409 8.18 12.36 1.02
C ILE A 409 6.85 11.65 0.86
N THR A 410 6.48 11.32 -0.39
CA THR A 410 5.08 11.14 -0.76
C THR A 410 4.64 9.69 -0.89
N GLU A 411 5.57 8.75 -1.15
CA GLU A 411 5.26 7.36 -1.49
C GLU A 411 6.29 6.38 -0.92
N LEU A 412 6.77 6.65 0.29
CA LEU A 412 7.90 5.96 0.89
C LEU A 412 7.64 4.47 1.08
N ASP A 413 8.46 3.66 0.47
CA ASP A 413 8.59 2.23 0.71
C ASP A 413 10.07 1.81 0.69
N PHE A 414 10.40 0.63 1.27
CA PHE A 414 11.78 0.18 1.51
C PHE A 414 11.92 -1.26 1.05
N THR A 415 12.09 -1.49 -0.25
CA THR A 415 12.17 -2.85 -0.78
C THR A 415 13.48 -3.55 -0.38
N ILE A 416 13.38 -4.85 -0.25
CA ILE A 416 14.50 -5.78 -0.26
C ILE A 416 14.38 -6.70 -1.48
N ASN A 417 15.51 -7.09 -2.06
CA ASN A 417 15.55 -7.97 -3.23
C ASN A 417 14.82 -7.41 -4.47
N PHE A 418 14.81 -6.10 -4.63
CA PHE A 418 14.32 -5.43 -5.83
C PHE A 418 15.45 -5.34 -6.86
N ASP A 419 15.19 -5.55 -8.14
CA ASP A 419 16.23 -5.45 -9.16
C ASP A 419 16.58 -3.99 -9.49
N THR A 420 17.76 -3.79 -10.10
CA THR A 420 18.27 -2.46 -10.45
C THR A 420 17.48 -1.76 -11.55
N GLU A 421 16.57 -2.46 -12.23
CA GLU A 421 15.70 -1.91 -13.29
C GLU A 421 14.32 -1.50 -12.76
N GLY A 422 14.08 -1.63 -11.46
CA GLY A 422 12.80 -1.29 -10.85
C GLY A 422 11.73 -2.37 -10.98
N ASN A 423 12.06 -3.52 -11.55
CA ASN A 423 11.17 -4.69 -11.60
C ASN A 423 11.33 -5.55 -10.36
N GLN A 424 10.33 -6.34 -10.04
CA GLN A 424 10.44 -7.30 -8.94
C GLN A 424 11.56 -8.29 -9.28
N ALA A 425 12.56 -8.35 -8.41
CA ALA A 425 13.67 -9.30 -8.62
C ALA A 425 13.12 -10.71 -8.76
N SER A 426 13.31 -11.31 -9.91
CA SER A 426 13.44 -12.75 -9.94
C SER A 426 14.72 -13.04 -9.14
N TYR A 427 14.65 -13.86 -8.11
CA TYR A 427 15.74 -14.21 -7.19
C TYR A 427 17.05 -14.68 -7.85
N SER A 428 17.10 -14.70 -9.18
CA SER A 428 18.19 -15.24 -10.00
C SER A 428 19.31 -14.25 -10.33
N TYR A 429 19.19 -12.96 -9.99
CA TYR A 429 20.15 -11.94 -10.45
C TYR A 429 21.00 -11.30 -9.36
N ARG A 430 20.85 -11.66 -8.09
CA ARG A 430 21.66 -11.13 -7.00
C ARG A 430 22.48 -12.22 -6.34
N ASP A 431 23.78 -12.00 -6.25
CA ASP A 431 24.73 -12.92 -5.60
C ASP A 431 24.47 -13.07 -4.09
N GLU A 432 23.84 -12.06 -3.46
CA GLU A 432 23.45 -12.08 -2.05
C GLU A 432 22.02 -11.64 -1.86
N LYS A 433 21.26 -12.45 -1.13
CA LYS A 433 19.89 -12.16 -0.74
C LYS A 433 19.87 -11.17 0.40
N GLU A 434 19.17 -10.04 0.23
CA GLU A 434 18.93 -9.05 1.27
C GLU A 434 17.95 -9.58 2.32
N THR A 435 18.13 -9.13 3.55
CA THR A 435 17.38 -9.60 4.72
C THR A 435 16.56 -8.50 5.38
N LEU A 436 15.65 -8.86 6.28
CA LEU A 436 14.95 -7.89 7.12
C LEU A 436 15.90 -7.13 8.05
N ALA A 437 17.09 -7.67 8.36
CA ALA A 437 18.11 -6.96 9.12
C ALA A 437 18.78 -5.87 8.29
N ASP A 438 18.99 -6.09 7.00
CA ASP A 438 19.48 -5.06 6.07
C ASP A 438 18.45 -3.94 5.92
N GLN A 439 17.17 -4.29 5.80
CA GLN A 439 16.08 -3.32 5.78
C GLN A 439 16.01 -2.51 7.08
N GLU A 440 16.13 -3.14 8.24
CA GLU A 440 16.16 -2.48 9.54
C GLU A 440 17.26 -1.44 9.60
N LYS A 441 18.49 -1.82 9.23
CA LYS A 441 19.67 -0.93 9.24
C LYS A 441 19.49 0.24 8.27
N PHE A 442 19.04 -0.04 7.04
CA PHE A 442 18.81 0.99 6.03
C PHE A 442 17.74 2.00 6.45
N VAL A 443 16.59 1.51 6.90
CA VAL A 443 15.48 2.37 7.38
C VAL A 443 15.94 3.27 8.52
N LYS A 444 16.69 2.74 9.49
CA LYS A 444 17.23 3.56 10.57
C LYS A 444 18.10 4.68 10.04
N SER A 445 19.09 4.35 9.21
CA SER A 445 20.07 5.31 8.68
C SER A 445 19.41 6.37 7.78
N LEU A 446 18.51 5.95 6.88
CA LEU A 446 17.81 6.86 5.98
C LEU A 446 16.93 7.84 6.76
N MET A 447 16.13 7.34 7.69
CA MET A 447 15.24 8.19 8.49
C MET A 447 16.02 9.14 9.40
N GLN A 448 17.13 8.71 9.99
CA GLN A 448 18.01 9.60 10.74
C GLN A 448 18.59 10.72 9.87
N THR A 449 18.98 10.42 8.64
CA THR A 449 19.45 11.41 7.68
C THR A 449 18.34 12.40 7.32
N ILE A 450 17.14 11.94 6.98
CA ILE A 450 15.99 12.79 6.67
C ILE A 450 15.70 13.76 7.84
N ILE A 451 15.61 13.22 9.05
CA ILE A 451 15.32 14.00 10.25
C ILE A 451 16.42 15.02 10.55
N THR A 452 17.68 14.63 10.39
CA THR A 452 18.83 15.51 10.61
C THR A 452 18.84 16.66 9.60
N LYS A 453 18.59 16.38 8.30
CA LYS A 453 18.48 17.43 7.27
C LYS A 453 17.29 18.36 7.54
N GLN A 454 16.14 17.84 7.98
CA GLN A 454 14.98 18.64 8.39
C GLN A 454 15.32 19.54 9.59
N LYS A 455 16.00 19.02 10.61
CA LYS A 455 16.39 19.75 11.82
C LYS A 455 17.35 20.90 11.50
N ASN A 456 18.36 20.62 10.66
CA ASN A 456 19.47 21.51 10.38
C ASN A 456 19.23 22.45 9.19
N ARG A 457 18.07 22.38 8.53
CA ARG A 457 17.77 23.25 7.40
C ARG A 457 17.83 24.73 7.77
N ASP A 458 18.17 25.56 6.84
CA ASP A 458 18.03 27.01 7.00
C ASP A 458 16.54 27.40 6.94
N LYS A 459 15.99 27.77 8.09
CA LYS A 459 14.57 28.15 8.22
C LYS A 459 14.27 29.50 7.62
N THR A 460 15.27 30.33 7.34
CA THR A 460 15.11 31.62 6.66
C THR A 460 14.89 31.42 5.16
N VAL A 461 15.54 30.41 4.58
CA VAL A 461 15.38 30.00 3.17
C VAL A 461 14.17 29.11 3.00
N ASN A 462 14.00 28.13 3.86
CA ASN A 462 12.89 27.17 3.78
C ASN A 462 12.18 27.03 5.15
N PRO A 463 11.23 27.92 5.45
CA PRO A 463 10.51 27.87 6.72
C PRO A 463 9.66 26.60 6.88
N LYS A 464 9.10 26.09 5.78
CA LYS A 464 8.26 24.88 5.79
C LYS A 464 9.11 23.61 5.94
N GLY A 465 10.16 23.46 5.15
CA GLY A 465 10.99 22.26 5.12
C GLY A 465 10.22 21.04 4.64
N ILE A 466 10.41 19.91 5.33
CA ILE A 466 9.65 18.67 5.09
C ILE A 466 8.34 18.76 5.89
N THR A 467 7.21 18.79 5.20
CA THR A 467 5.90 18.91 5.82
C THR A 467 5.13 17.58 5.90
N GLY A 468 5.54 16.57 5.14
CA GLY A 468 4.85 15.28 5.16
C GLY A 468 5.77 14.10 4.84
N ILE A 469 5.46 12.96 5.47
CA ILE A 469 6.04 11.66 5.14
C ILE A 469 4.89 10.67 5.01
N THR A 470 4.69 10.12 3.81
CA THR A 470 3.62 9.16 3.50
C THR A 470 4.23 7.82 3.14
N LEU A 471 3.86 6.76 3.86
CA LEU A 471 4.20 5.38 3.51
C LEU A 471 3.27 4.91 2.39
N TRP A 472 3.80 4.23 1.35
CA TRP A 472 2.98 3.80 0.22
C TRP A 472 2.27 2.47 0.49
N GLY A 473 1.46 2.48 1.53
CA GLY A 473 0.63 1.37 2.00
C GLY A 473 0.70 1.13 3.50
N LEU A 474 -0.12 0.22 4.00
CA LEU A 474 -0.20 -0.09 5.43
C LEU A 474 0.60 -1.33 5.83
N TYR A 475 0.72 -2.34 4.95
CA TYR A 475 1.44 -3.59 5.21
C TYR A 475 1.78 -4.32 3.91
N ASP A 476 2.82 -5.13 3.92
CA ASP A 476 3.44 -5.72 2.73
C ASP A 476 2.46 -6.36 1.74
N ASN A 477 1.49 -7.16 2.23
CA ASN A 477 0.55 -7.86 1.33
C ASN A 477 -0.44 -6.95 0.58
N MET A 478 -0.52 -5.67 0.94
CA MET A 478 -1.36 -4.67 0.25
C MET A 478 -0.54 -3.76 -0.65
N SER A 479 0.79 -3.80 -0.57
CA SER A 479 1.67 -3.02 -1.42
C SER A 479 1.68 -3.56 -2.85
N TRP A 480 1.80 -2.66 -3.82
CA TRP A 480 2.08 -3.00 -5.22
C TRP A 480 3.40 -3.75 -5.40
N ARG A 481 4.35 -3.58 -4.44
CA ARG A 481 5.66 -4.26 -4.36
C ARG A 481 5.66 -5.42 -3.36
N TYR A 482 4.51 -6.05 -3.09
CA TYR A 482 4.31 -7.03 -1.99
C TYR A 482 5.32 -8.18 -1.93
N HIS A 483 5.94 -8.56 -3.06
CA HIS A 483 6.98 -9.60 -3.11
C HIS A 483 8.32 -9.17 -2.53
N CYS A 484 8.56 -7.87 -2.39
CA CYS A 484 9.80 -7.26 -1.91
C CYS A 484 9.71 -6.76 -0.47
N GLU A 485 8.69 -7.15 0.27
CA GLU A 485 8.49 -6.81 1.70
C GLU A 485 8.72 -5.32 2.02
N PRO A 486 8.06 -4.35 1.32
CA PRO A 486 8.49 -2.95 1.27
C PRO A 486 8.09 -2.10 2.47
N LEU A 487 7.14 -2.54 3.30
CA LEU A 487 6.53 -1.70 4.32
C LEU A 487 6.98 -2.06 5.74
N LEU A 488 6.63 -1.22 6.71
CA LEU A 488 7.02 -1.39 8.11
C LEU A 488 6.25 -2.52 8.82
N PHE A 489 5.13 -2.95 8.24
CA PHE A 489 4.31 -4.05 8.75
C PHE A 489 4.25 -5.17 7.71
N GLY A 490 4.39 -6.42 8.16
CA GLY A 490 4.40 -7.59 7.28
C GLY A 490 3.00 -7.95 6.75
N THR A 491 2.59 -9.18 6.91
CA THR A 491 1.34 -9.69 6.31
C THR A 491 0.04 -9.07 6.83
N TYR A 492 0.08 -8.25 7.90
CA TYR A 492 -1.10 -7.60 8.52
C TYR A 492 -0.70 -6.32 9.23
N VAL A 493 -1.64 -5.39 9.39
CA VAL A 493 -1.50 -4.13 10.14
C VAL A 493 -0.98 -4.26 11.60
N ASN A 494 -0.97 -5.46 12.16
CA ASN A 494 -0.51 -5.73 13.53
C ASN A 494 0.72 -6.65 13.57
N ALA A 495 1.50 -6.69 12.50
CA ALA A 495 2.71 -7.50 12.39
C ALA A 495 3.92 -6.59 12.11
N PRO A 496 4.37 -5.78 13.10
CA PRO A 496 5.52 -4.90 12.91
C PRO A 496 6.77 -5.71 12.59
N LYS A 497 7.54 -5.22 11.64
CA LYS A 497 8.86 -5.76 11.27
C LYS A 497 9.96 -5.10 12.09
N PRO A 498 11.20 -5.60 12.07
CA PRO A 498 12.34 -4.89 12.68
C PRO A 498 12.49 -3.47 12.17
N SER A 499 12.24 -3.24 10.87
CA SER A 499 12.26 -1.90 10.26
C SER A 499 11.23 -0.91 10.86
N PHE A 500 10.09 -1.40 11.40
CA PHE A 500 9.16 -0.53 12.14
C PHE A 500 9.82 0.06 13.39
N TYR A 501 10.52 -0.76 14.16
CA TYR A 501 11.19 -0.28 15.36
C TYR A 501 12.38 0.62 15.04
N ALA A 502 13.08 0.32 13.95
CA ALA A 502 14.16 1.18 13.42
C ALA A 502 13.64 2.56 13.00
N PHE A 503 12.45 2.60 12.35
CA PHE A 503 11.76 3.84 12.00
C PHE A 503 11.40 4.67 13.24
N ILE A 504 10.88 4.04 14.29
CA ILE A 504 10.60 4.71 15.58
C ILE A 504 11.87 5.22 16.25
N GLU A 505 12.92 4.38 16.28
CA GLU A 505 14.21 4.74 16.91
C GLU A 505 14.91 5.90 16.19
N ALA A 506 14.77 6.00 14.89
CA ALA A 506 15.38 7.07 14.09
C ALA A 506 14.94 8.47 14.54
N ALA A 507 13.71 8.62 15.04
CA ALA A 507 13.19 9.90 15.50
C ALA A 507 13.94 10.48 16.72
N LYS A 508 14.74 9.69 17.42
CA LYS A 508 15.50 10.14 18.60
C LYS A 508 16.62 11.13 18.29
N VAL A 509 16.96 11.34 17.01
CA VAL A 509 17.93 12.36 16.59
C VAL A 509 17.34 13.78 16.52
N TRP A 510 16.01 13.91 16.60
CA TRP A 510 15.29 15.18 16.65
C TRP A 510 15.48 15.85 18.01
#